data_c9e2906c587ddcbf753198ade44fa850
#
_entry.id   c9e2906c587ddcbf753198ade44fa850
#
_cell.length_a   1.000
_cell.length_b   1.000
_cell.length_c   1.000
_cell.angle_alpha   90.00
_cell.angle_beta   90.00
_cell.angle_gamma   90.00
#
_symmetry.space_group_name_H-M   'P 1'
#
loop_
_entity.id
_entity.type
_entity.pdbx_description
1 polymer ?
#
loop_
_entity_poly.entity_id
_entity_poly.type
_entity_poly.pdbx_seq_one_letter_code
_entity_poly.pdbx_strand_id
1 'polypeptide(L)'
;MVRPSPSLWRRSVHEVFLFLPRAVRKHVVRAVTPNYTVGAVVLLRDPDGALLLLRQRPWKGWSLPGGLLDRLEEPAAGARRELVEETGIHLDPDDLVPATPNAVVYPRAQQVDCVFTATVDPAAVDLHLDPVEVQDARWFPADALPALTWPTVRLLAEYGLGPRAATRPAP
;
A
#
# COMPACT_ATOMS: atom_id res chain seq x y z
N MET A 1 24.59 27.36 -17.36
CA MET A 1 24.80 25.90 -17.10
C MET A 1 24.41 25.14 -18.35
N VAL A 2 25.35 24.76 -19.20
CA VAL A 2 25.13 24.11 -20.52
C VAL A 2 24.79 22.65 -20.25
N ARG A 3 23.59 22.19 -20.65
CA ARG A 3 23.26 20.76 -20.62
C ARG A 3 24.15 20.01 -21.62
N PRO A 4 24.85 18.93 -21.22
CA PRO A 4 25.64 18.15 -22.16
C PRO A 4 24.72 17.58 -23.25
N SER A 5 25.14 17.71 -24.51
CA SER A 5 24.45 17.14 -25.66
C SER A 5 24.35 15.61 -25.51
N PRO A 6 23.20 14.98 -25.77
CA PRO A 6 23.14 13.52 -25.74
C PRO A 6 24.12 12.90 -26.73
N SER A 7 24.93 11.98 -26.23
CA SER A 7 25.96 11.30 -27.06
C SER A 7 25.28 10.59 -28.26
N LEU A 8 25.95 10.61 -29.42
CA LEU A 8 25.39 10.06 -30.68
C LEU A 8 24.86 8.63 -30.54
N TRP A 9 25.51 7.79 -29.73
CA TRP A 9 25.07 6.42 -29.49
C TRP A 9 23.67 6.35 -28.81
N ARG A 10 23.34 7.31 -27.92
CA ARG A 10 22.00 7.36 -27.29
C ARG A 10 20.89 7.68 -28.29
N ARG A 11 21.17 8.49 -29.30
CA ARG A 11 20.25 8.78 -30.40
C ARG A 11 20.00 7.54 -31.24
N SER A 12 21.06 6.84 -31.64
CA SER A 12 20.97 5.62 -32.46
C SER A 12 20.21 4.49 -31.73
N VAL A 13 20.50 4.30 -30.43
CA VAL A 13 19.73 3.30 -29.61
C VAL A 13 18.26 3.67 -29.50
N HIS A 14 17.95 4.96 -29.36
CA HIS A 14 16.56 5.43 -29.29
C HIS A 14 15.82 5.21 -30.62
N GLU A 15 16.46 5.52 -31.74
CA GLU A 15 15.88 5.30 -33.08
C GLU A 15 15.62 3.81 -33.33
N VAL A 16 16.62 2.94 -33.08
CA VAL A 16 16.42 1.48 -33.19
C VAL A 16 15.28 0.99 -32.30
N PHE A 17 15.18 1.50 -31.07
CA PHE A 17 14.07 1.15 -30.17
C PHE A 17 12.70 1.56 -30.73
N LEU A 18 12.62 2.71 -31.41
CA LEU A 18 11.36 3.18 -32.00
C LEU A 18 10.90 2.33 -33.20
N PHE A 19 11.85 1.71 -33.93
CA PHE A 19 11.53 0.80 -35.04
C PHE A 19 11.04 -0.58 -34.60
N LEU A 20 11.24 -0.95 -33.33
CA LEU A 20 10.75 -2.22 -32.81
C LEU A 20 9.21 -2.27 -32.75
N PRO A 21 8.58 -3.41 -33.07
CA PRO A 21 7.15 -3.59 -32.86
C PRO A 21 6.72 -3.27 -31.42
N ARG A 22 5.51 -2.73 -31.25
CA ARG A 22 5.00 -2.31 -29.93
C ARG A 22 5.11 -3.42 -28.85
N ALA A 23 4.84 -4.67 -29.24
CA ALA A 23 4.94 -5.81 -28.34
C ALA A 23 6.40 -6.02 -27.85
N VAL A 24 7.37 -5.95 -28.75
CA VAL A 24 8.79 -6.10 -28.44
C VAL A 24 9.28 -4.96 -27.53
N ARG A 25 8.91 -3.71 -27.83
CA ARG A 25 9.22 -2.55 -26.98
C ARG A 25 8.72 -2.74 -25.55
N LYS A 26 7.47 -3.22 -25.39
CA LYS A 26 6.89 -3.47 -24.07
C LYS A 26 7.67 -4.53 -23.30
N HIS A 27 8.14 -5.59 -23.94
CA HIS A 27 8.97 -6.62 -23.30
C HIS A 27 10.36 -6.10 -22.94
N VAL A 28 11.01 -5.34 -23.84
CA VAL A 28 12.31 -4.72 -23.56
C VAL A 28 12.22 -3.76 -22.35
N VAL A 29 11.22 -2.88 -22.33
CA VAL A 29 11.02 -1.97 -21.18
C VAL A 29 10.83 -2.76 -19.90
N ARG A 30 9.96 -3.78 -19.88
CA ARG A 30 9.74 -4.61 -18.70
C ARG A 30 10.99 -5.35 -18.23
N ALA A 31 11.88 -5.73 -19.14
CA ALA A 31 13.11 -6.44 -18.79
C ALA A 31 14.20 -5.52 -18.20
N VAL A 32 14.18 -4.22 -18.53
CA VAL A 32 15.21 -3.27 -18.09
C VAL A 32 14.74 -2.27 -17.03
N THR A 33 13.44 -2.24 -16.74
CA THR A 33 12.89 -1.39 -15.66
C THR A 33 12.56 -2.22 -14.44
N PRO A 34 12.70 -1.66 -13.23
CA PRO A 34 12.25 -2.32 -12.01
C PRO A 34 10.76 -2.65 -12.10
N ASN A 35 10.40 -3.89 -11.79
CA ASN A 35 9.01 -4.29 -11.64
C ASN A 35 8.63 -4.17 -10.17
N TYR A 36 7.44 -3.63 -9.91
CA TYR A 36 6.89 -3.49 -8.56
C TYR A 36 5.61 -4.29 -8.45
N THR A 37 5.45 -5.00 -7.35
CA THR A 37 4.14 -5.50 -6.92
C THR A 37 3.33 -4.34 -6.36
N VAL A 38 2.02 -4.37 -6.57
CA VAL A 38 1.12 -3.32 -6.07
C VAL A 38 0.18 -3.95 -5.07
N GLY A 39 0.11 -3.34 -3.89
CA GLY A 39 -0.85 -3.67 -2.84
C GLY A 39 -1.82 -2.52 -2.60
N ALA A 40 -2.86 -2.82 -1.83
CA ALA A 40 -3.78 -1.83 -1.31
C ALA A 40 -3.96 -2.05 0.20
N VAL A 41 -3.90 -0.96 0.97
CA VAL A 41 -3.93 -0.97 2.43
C VAL A 41 -4.95 0.04 2.93
N VAL A 42 -5.68 -0.32 3.98
CA VAL A 42 -6.70 0.54 4.59
C VAL A 42 -6.26 1.03 5.96
N LEU A 43 -6.18 2.34 6.14
CA LEU A 43 -6.13 3.01 7.44
C LEU A 43 -7.56 3.11 7.98
N LEU A 44 -8.08 2.00 8.52
CA LEU A 44 -9.42 1.98 9.08
C LEU A 44 -9.39 2.53 10.50
N ARG A 45 -10.20 3.56 10.74
CA ARG A 45 -10.28 4.26 12.03
C ARG A 45 -11.67 4.13 12.63
N ASP A 46 -11.72 4.19 13.94
CA ASP A 46 -12.96 4.50 14.63
C ASP A 46 -13.19 6.04 14.71
N PRO A 47 -14.34 6.53 15.21
CA PRO A 47 -14.60 7.94 15.37
C PRO A 47 -13.64 8.66 16.34
N ASP A 48 -13.00 7.94 17.26
CA ASP A 48 -12.02 8.46 18.22
C ASP A 48 -10.60 8.44 17.66
N GLY A 49 -10.41 7.89 16.44
CA GLY A 49 -9.13 7.83 15.73
C GLY A 49 -8.29 6.59 16.03
N ALA A 50 -8.81 5.61 16.78
CA ALA A 50 -8.14 4.33 16.95
C ALA A 50 -8.08 3.56 15.61
N LEU A 51 -6.98 2.83 15.40
CA LEU A 51 -6.73 2.06 14.18
C LEU A 51 -7.12 0.60 14.38
N LEU A 52 -7.83 0.03 13.40
CA LEU A 52 -7.96 -1.42 13.31
C LEU A 52 -6.66 -2.01 12.84
N LEU A 53 -6.09 -2.90 13.64
CA LEU A 53 -4.91 -3.66 13.30
C LEU A 53 -5.19 -5.16 13.37
N LEU A 54 -4.53 -5.90 12.49
CA LEU A 54 -4.64 -7.34 12.34
C LEU A 54 -3.35 -8.02 12.77
N ARG A 55 -3.47 -9.18 13.38
CA ARG A 55 -2.35 -10.07 13.65
C ARG A 55 -2.40 -11.23 12.67
N GLN A 56 -1.51 -11.23 11.70
CA GLN A 56 -1.50 -12.19 10.60
C GLN A 56 -0.31 -13.17 10.68
N ARG A 57 -0.52 -14.40 10.22
CA ARG A 57 0.57 -15.37 10.02
C ARG A 57 1.30 -15.11 8.70
N PRO A 58 2.60 -15.42 8.59
CA PRO A 58 3.52 -15.88 9.63
C PRO A 58 4.19 -14.74 10.40
N TRP A 59 3.73 -13.50 10.23
CA TRP A 59 4.39 -12.30 10.70
C TRP A 59 4.32 -12.14 12.22
N LYS A 60 5.40 -11.59 12.80
CA LYS A 60 5.40 -11.14 14.19
C LYS A 60 5.08 -9.66 14.23
N GLY A 61 4.01 -9.29 14.92
CA GLY A 61 3.54 -7.92 15.04
C GLY A 61 2.16 -7.73 14.40
N TRP A 62 1.65 -6.51 14.55
CA TRP A 62 0.36 -6.10 14.03
C TRP A 62 0.54 -5.34 12.71
N SER A 63 -0.39 -5.52 11.80
CA SER A 63 -0.42 -4.88 10.49
C SER A 63 -1.75 -4.17 10.25
N LEU A 64 -1.76 -3.27 9.29
CA LEU A 64 -3.01 -2.73 8.74
C LEU A 64 -3.68 -3.76 7.85
N PRO A 65 -5.03 -3.72 7.72
CA PRO A 65 -5.74 -4.50 6.71
C PRO A 65 -5.26 -4.18 5.30
N GLY A 66 -5.11 -5.21 4.47
CA GLY A 66 -4.72 -5.05 3.07
C GLY A 66 -3.81 -6.13 2.55
N GLY A 67 -3.70 -6.21 1.23
CA GLY A 67 -2.91 -7.21 0.53
C GLY A 67 -2.53 -6.81 -0.88
N LEU A 68 -2.14 -7.77 -1.70
CA LEU A 68 -1.74 -7.53 -3.08
C LEU A 68 -2.97 -7.41 -3.99
N LEU A 69 -2.86 -6.57 -5.00
CA LEU A 69 -3.89 -6.47 -6.03
C LEU A 69 -3.91 -7.71 -6.90
N ASP A 70 -5.10 -8.14 -7.23
CA ASP A 70 -5.34 -9.12 -8.26
C ASP A 70 -5.03 -8.56 -9.66
N ARG A 71 -4.93 -9.47 -10.64
CA ARG A 71 -4.64 -9.07 -12.01
C ARG A 71 -5.79 -8.22 -12.58
N LEU A 72 -5.47 -7.00 -13.01
CA LEU A 72 -6.40 -6.01 -13.55
C LEU A 72 -7.38 -5.44 -12.52
N GLU A 73 -7.11 -5.62 -11.25
CA GLU A 73 -7.90 -5.06 -10.17
C GLU A 73 -7.56 -3.59 -9.93
N GLU A 74 -8.58 -2.78 -9.70
CA GLU A 74 -8.43 -1.38 -9.30
C GLU A 74 -8.07 -1.28 -7.81
N PRO A 75 -7.15 -0.38 -7.40
CA PRO A 75 -6.67 -0.34 -6.02
C PRO A 75 -7.76 -0.17 -4.96
N ALA A 76 -8.78 0.64 -5.22
CA ALA A 76 -9.89 0.80 -4.28
C ALA A 76 -10.76 -0.45 -4.16
N ALA A 77 -10.90 -1.22 -5.25
CA ALA A 77 -11.61 -2.49 -5.23
C ALA A 77 -10.82 -3.54 -4.43
N GLY A 78 -9.49 -3.62 -4.67
CA GLY A 78 -8.60 -4.50 -3.91
C GLY A 78 -8.59 -4.19 -2.42
N ALA A 79 -8.52 -2.91 -2.05
CA ALA A 79 -8.59 -2.50 -0.65
C ALA A 79 -9.87 -2.97 0.06
N ARG A 80 -11.02 -2.86 -0.63
CA ARG A 80 -12.30 -3.33 -0.08
C ARG A 80 -12.39 -4.85 -0.02
N ARG A 81 -11.90 -5.54 -1.07
CA ARG A 81 -11.87 -7.01 -1.10
C ARG A 81 -11.05 -7.55 0.07
N GLU A 82 -9.82 -7.08 0.24
CA GLU A 82 -8.93 -7.49 1.33
C GLU A 82 -9.58 -7.20 2.70
N LEU A 83 -10.19 -6.03 2.89
CA LEU A 83 -10.87 -5.69 4.14
C LEU A 83 -12.00 -6.68 4.45
N VAL A 84 -12.80 -7.05 3.45
CA VAL A 84 -13.88 -8.03 3.62
C VAL A 84 -13.32 -9.42 3.90
N GLU A 85 -12.30 -9.88 3.15
CA GLU A 85 -11.68 -11.20 3.30
C GLU A 85 -11.05 -11.36 4.69
N GLU A 86 -10.33 -10.34 5.16
CA GLU A 86 -9.60 -10.40 6.43
C GLU A 86 -10.47 -10.13 7.66
N THR A 87 -11.51 -9.30 7.53
CA THR A 87 -12.26 -8.79 8.70
C THR A 87 -13.78 -8.95 8.63
N GLY A 88 -14.32 -9.25 7.46
CA GLY A 88 -15.78 -9.25 7.23
C GLY A 88 -16.40 -7.85 7.12
N ILE A 89 -15.60 -6.76 7.19
CA ILE A 89 -16.13 -5.40 7.13
C ILE A 89 -16.40 -5.01 5.67
N HIS A 90 -17.65 -4.64 5.39
CA HIS A 90 -18.08 -4.11 4.12
C HIS A 90 -18.14 -2.58 4.19
N LEU A 91 -17.47 -1.91 3.25
CA LEU A 91 -17.52 -0.46 3.06
C LEU A 91 -18.21 -0.12 1.75
N ASP A 92 -19.04 0.90 1.78
CA ASP A 92 -19.51 1.51 0.54
C ASP A 92 -18.33 2.13 -0.23
N PRO A 93 -18.38 2.13 -1.58
CA PRO A 93 -17.31 2.73 -2.38
C PRO A 93 -16.96 4.16 -1.99
N ASP A 94 -17.96 4.95 -1.61
CA ASP A 94 -17.81 6.37 -1.27
C ASP A 94 -17.18 6.60 0.12
N ASP A 95 -17.22 5.59 1.00
CA ASP A 95 -16.62 5.67 2.34
C ASP A 95 -15.11 5.40 2.33
N LEU A 96 -14.59 4.81 1.25
CA LEU A 96 -13.18 4.53 1.10
C LEU A 96 -12.48 5.65 0.32
N VAL A 97 -11.77 6.50 1.02
CA VAL A 97 -11.14 7.70 0.45
C VAL A 97 -9.63 7.48 0.30
N PRO A 98 -9.00 7.87 -0.84
CA PRO A 98 -7.54 7.86 -0.95
C PRO A 98 -6.89 8.69 0.15
N ALA A 99 -5.91 8.12 0.85
CA ALA A 99 -5.13 8.82 1.87
C ALA A 99 -4.21 9.88 1.23
N THR A 100 -3.62 10.75 2.04
CA THR A 100 -2.64 11.73 1.56
C THR A 100 -1.33 11.59 2.36
N PRO A 101 -0.23 11.10 1.73
CA PRO A 101 -0.11 10.61 0.34
C PRO A 101 -0.95 9.34 0.08
N ASN A 102 -1.36 9.11 -1.18
CA ASN A 102 -2.16 7.93 -1.55
C ASN A 102 -1.34 6.70 -1.96
N ALA A 103 -0.03 6.77 -1.86
CA ALA A 103 0.85 5.64 -2.14
C ALA A 103 2.14 5.71 -1.34
N VAL A 104 2.63 4.55 -0.90
CA VAL A 104 3.93 4.38 -0.24
C VAL A 104 4.77 3.42 -1.05
N VAL A 105 5.99 3.84 -1.41
CA VAL A 105 6.92 3.06 -2.22
C VAL A 105 7.98 2.42 -1.35
N TYR A 106 8.21 1.12 -1.55
CA TYR A 106 9.26 0.33 -0.90
C TYR A 106 10.29 -0.14 -1.94
N PRO A 107 11.31 0.69 -2.27
CA PRO A 107 12.23 0.39 -3.38
C PRO A 107 12.99 -0.92 -3.22
N ARG A 108 13.38 -1.29 -1.99
CA ARG A 108 14.10 -2.54 -1.71
C ARG A 108 13.23 -3.79 -1.82
N ALA A 109 11.94 -3.66 -1.49
CA ALA A 109 10.96 -4.74 -1.63
C ALA A 109 10.35 -4.79 -3.03
N GLN A 110 10.61 -3.77 -3.86
CA GLN A 110 9.95 -3.58 -5.15
C GLN A 110 8.42 -3.65 -5.02
N GLN A 111 7.88 -2.92 -4.04
CA GLN A 111 6.46 -2.86 -3.73
C GLN A 111 5.97 -1.42 -3.65
N VAL A 112 4.72 -1.21 -4.04
CA VAL A 112 3.97 0.03 -3.87
C VAL A 112 2.64 -0.32 -3.21
N ASP A 113 2.35 0.31 -2.07
CA ASP A 113 1.04 0.19 -1.44
C ASP A 113 0.21 1.43 -1.74
N CYS A 114 -0.94 1.24 -2.39
CA CYS A 114 -1.98 2.26 -2.51
C CYS A 114 -2.72 2.33 -1.19
N VAL A 115 -2.81 3.52 -0.60
CA VAL A 115 -3.32 3.68 0.76
C VAL A 115 -4.65 4.42 0.75
N PHE A 116 -5.61 3.84 1.43
CA PHE A 116 -6.95 4.38 1.61
C PHE A 116 -7.23 4.61 3.09
N THR A 117 -8.20 5.46 3.38
CA THR A 117 -8.70 5.69 4.74
C THR A 117 -10.22 5.58 4.76
N ALA A 118 -10.74 5.05 5.84
CA ALA A 118 -12.16 5.00 6.11
C ALA A 118 -12.39 5.13 7.62
N THR A 119 -13.59 5.54 8.01
CA THR A 119 -14.02 5.60 9.41
C THR A 119 -15.26 4.77 9.59
N VAL A 120 -15.26 3.88 10.58
CA VAL A 120 -16.42 3.06 10.96
C VAL A 120 -16.60 3.07 12.47
N ASP A 121 -17.84 2.98 12.92
CA ASP A 121 -18.12 2.74 14.33
C ASP A 121 -17.88 1.26 14.67
N PRO A 122 -16.97 0.93 15.60
CA PRO A 122 -16.75 -0.45 16.05
C PRO A 122 -18.02 -1.16 16.52
N ALA A 123 -19.00 -0.43 17.04
CA ALA A 123 -20.26 -0.99 17.49
C ALA A 123 -21.21 -1.33 16.32
N ALA A 124 -20.99 -0.76 15.14
CA ALA A 124 -21.79 -1.00 13.94
C ALA A 124 -21.20 -2.11 13.04
N VAL A 125 -20.02 -2.64 13.36
CA VAL A 125 -19.36 -3.68 12.57
C VAL A 125 -19.13 -4.93 13.39
N ASP A 126 -19.42 -6.09 12.80
CA ASP A 126 -19.15 -7.39 13.40
C ASP A 126 -17.94 -8.02 12.68
N LEU A 127 -16.88 -8.27 13.44
CA LEU A 127 -15.63 -8.78 12.87
C LEU A 127 -15.75 -10.29 12.62
N HIS A 128 -15.61 -10.68 11.35
CA HIS A 128 -15.53 -12.06 10.90
C HIS A 128 -14.18 -12.33 10.29
N LEU A 129 -13.24 -12.79 11.13
CA LEU A 129 -11.85 -12.98 10.71
C LEU A 129 -11.68 -14.26 9.89
N ASP A 130 -10.88 -14.20 8.81
CA ASP A 130 -10.42 -15.40 8.13
C ASP A 130 -9.47 -16.19 9.06
N PRO A 131 -9.86 -17.40 9.53
CA PRO A 131 -9.07 -18.16 10.49
C PRO A 131 -7.74 -18.71 9.89
N VAL A 132 -7.60 -18.69 8.57
CA VAL A 132 -6.39 -19.13 7.87
C VAL A 132 -5.30 -18.08 7.96
N GLU A 133 -5.66 -16.81 7.75
CA GLU A 133 -4.70 -15.71 7.63
C GLU A 133 -4.64 -14.83 8.89
N VAL A 134 -5.78 -14.53 9.48
CA VAL A 134 -5.91 -13.57 10.58
C VAL A 134 -6.12 -14.28 11.92
N GLN A 135 -5.19 -14.07 12.85
CA GLN A 135 -5.23 -14.66 14.19
C GLN A 135 -6.04 -13.81 15.18
N ASP A 136 -6.02 -12.49 15.00
CA ASP A 136 -6.62 -11.52 15.91
C ASP A 136 -6.80 -10.18 15.20
N ALA A 137 -7.82 -9.42 15.57
CA ALA A 137 -8.08 -8.07 15.09
C ALA A 137 -8.52 -7.20 16.26
N ARG A 138 -7.92 -6.02 16.40
CA ARG A 138 -8.24 -5.10 17.50
C ARG A 138 -8.10 -3.65 17.09
N TRP A 139 -8.88 -2.83 17.75
CA TRP A 139 -8.75 -1.38 17.70
C TRP A 139 -7.69 -0.90 18.70
N PHE A 140 -6.76 -0.07 18.23
CA PHE A 140 -5.69 0.48 19.06
C PHE A 140 -5.67 2.00 18.96
N PRO A 141 -5.66 2.72 20.09
CA PRO A 141 -5.44 4.17 20.09
C PRO A 141 -4.16 4.51 19.32
N ALA A 142 -4.20 5.59 18.51
CA ALA A 142 -3.10 5.96 17.64
C ALA A 142 -1.80 6.31 18.40
N ASP A 143 -1.91 6.69 19.67
CA ASP A 143 -0.80 7.00 20.59
C ASP A 143 -0.33 5.78 21.41
N ALA A 144 -1.07 4.67 21.36
CA ALA A 144 -0.79 3.45 22.14
C ALA A 144 -0.73 2.19 21.23
N LEU A 145 -0.04 2.30 20.10
CA LEU A 145 0.07 1.20 19.13
C LEU A 145 0.94 0.06 19.69
N PRO A 146 0.56 -1.19 19.40
CA PRO A 146 1.32 -2.38 19.80
C PRO A 146 2.62 -2.52 18.98
N ALA A 147 3.34 -3.62 19.19
CA ALA A 147 4.46 -3.98 18.32
C ALA A 147 3.95 -4.25 16.89
N LEU A 148 4.38 -3.43 15.95
CA LEU A 148 3.94 -3.45 14.55
C LEU A 148 4.91 -4.24 13.67
N THR A 149 4.42 -4.74 12.54
CA THR A 149 5.29 -5.24 11.47
C THR A 149 6.10 -4.09 10.87
N TRP A 150 7.28 -4.40 10.32
CA TRP A 150 8.14 -3.35 9.75
C TRP A 150 7.49 -2.54 8.60
N PRO A 151 6.76 -3.17 7.65
CA PRO A 151 6.03 -2.41 6.63
C PRO A 151 5.01 -1.44 7.23
N THR A 152 4.25 -1.89 8.23
CA THR A 152 3.25 -1.05 8.93
C THR A 152 3.90 0.12 9.66
N VAL A 153 5.02 -0.10 10.38
CA VAL A 153 5.79 0.99 11.02
C VAL A 153 6.19 2.04 9.99
N ARG A 154 6.67 1.61 8.82
CA ARG A 154 7.10 2.51 7.77
C ARG A 154 5.93 3.26 7.14
N LEU A 155 4.83 2.55 6.84
CA LEU A 155 3.64 3.15 6.25
C LEU A 155 3.04 4.19 7.19
N LEU A 156 2.82 3.84 8.46
CA LEU A 156 2.22 4.76 9.45
C LEU A 156 3.07 6.01 9.67
N ALA A 157 4.40 5.93 9.56
CA ALA A 157 5.28 7.09 9.66
C ALA A 157 5.01 8.14 8.57
N GLU A 158 4.55 7.74 7.37
CA GLU A 158 4.16 8.67 6.31
C GLU A 158 2.93 9.51 6.68
N TYR A 159 2.13 9.04 7.62
CA TYR A 159 0.93 9.71 8.14
C TYR A 159 1.12 10.32 9.54
N GLY A 160 2.36 10.42 10.00
CA GLY A 160 2.67 10.97 11.32
C GLY A 160 2.24 10.07 12.48
N LEU A 161 2.10 8.76 12.26
CA LEU A 161 1.64 7.78 13.23
C LEU A 161 2.75 6.77 13.59
N GLY A 162 2.63 6.19 14.78
CA GLY A 162 3.50 5.12 15.24
C GLY A 162 4.90 5.57 15.65
N PRO A 163 5.80 4.62 15.98
CA PRO A 163 7.06 4.88 16.67
C PRO A 163 8.09 5.66 15.84
N ARG A 164 7.89 5.82 14.54
CA ARG A 164 8.76 6.58 13.63
C ARG A 164 8.16 7.90 13.15
N ALA A 165 7.00 8.29 13.64
CA ALA A 165 6.35 9.55 13.27
C ALA A 165 7.27 10.78 13.50
N ALA A 166 8.03 10.78 14.60
CA ALA A 166 8.90 11.89 14.97
C ALA A 166 10.23 11.99 14.17
N THR A 167 10.55 10.99 13.33
CA THR A 167 11.83 10.96 12.58
C THR A 167 11.70 11.46 11.15
N ARG A 168 10.51 11.84 10.71
CA ARG A 168 10.29 12.42 9.39
C ARG A 168 10.68 13.91 9.42
N PRO A 169 11.60 14.38 8.54
CA PRO A 169 11.77 15.81 8.34
C PRO A 169 10.47 16.38 7.79
N ALA A 170 10.08 17.55 8.31
CA ALA A 170 8.92 18.28 7.77
C ALA A 170 9.10 18.52 6.24
N PRO A 171 8.00 18.53 5.48
CA PRO A 171 8.04 18.73 4.03
C PRO A 171 8.64 20.05 3.63
#